data_2e169363c5ac498e686c31e994e06330
#
_entry.id   2e169363c5ac498e686c31e994e06330
#
_cell.length_a   1.000
_cell.length_b   1.000
_cell.length_c   1.000
_cell.angle_alpha   90.00
_cell.angle_beta   90.00
_cell.angle_gamma   90.00
#
_symmetry.space_group_name_H-M   'P 1'
#
loop_
_entity.id
_entity.type
_entity.pdbx_description
1 polymer ?
#
loop_
_entity_poly.entity_id
_entity_poly.type
_entity_poly.pdbx_seq_one_letter_code
_entity_poly.pdbx_strand_id
1 'polypeptide(L)'
;MVEQVFQPMLQVQLGKANLNFGLMIIDMQNGFVSKNGSYDKLGMNTLNYKKIVPTIRNLISFCRREDIPIFYTEAVREPSGIDLLLNVHQILPRTREERLKVPICVRGTWDGKTIKQIKPTRRDHIIIKRRDSAFQDTELRVWLQSVGINTLIFCGIDTSICVETSLRDGFNLGYDVILISDATASGIKKHYETTLERVRDYYGIVTNLQGFKKMVGLLEHITSGKTKYDDSSDKRISEFLERHKLIDVRKLKRSRKQLV
;
A
#
# COMPACT_ATOMS: atom_id res chain seq x y z
N MET A 1 37.42 1.46 2.82
CA MET A 1 37.13 2.80 3.39
C MET A 1 35.62 3.09 3.48
N VAL A 2 34.80 2.73 2.51
CA VAL A 2 33.33 2.91 2.53
C VAL A 2 32.65 2.01 3.58
N GLU A 3 33.09 0.76 3.75
CA GLU A 3 32.52 -0.17 4.75
C GLU A 3 32.68 0.30 6.20
N GLN A 4 33.78 0.96 6.55
CA GLN A 4 34.02 1.42 7.92
C GLN A 4 33.17 2.63 8.34
N VAL A 5 32.70 3.44 7.39
CA VAL A 5 31.89 4.64 7.67
C VAL A 5 30.41 4.27 7.90
N PHE A 6 29.90 3.25 7.21
CA PHE A 6 28.48 2.86 7.30
C PHE A 6 28.17 1.81 8.37
N GLN A 7 29.17 1.06 8.87
CA GLN A 7 28.94 0.06 9.94
C GLN A 7 28.33 0.62 11.23
N PRO A 8 28.75 1.80 11.75
CA PRO A 8 28.11 2.38 12.93
C PRO A 8 26.64 2.79 12.69
N MET A 9 26.34 3.31 11.49
CA MET A 9 24.98 3.70 11.13
C MET A 9 24.04 2.48 11.01
N LEU A 10 24.52 1.37 10.45
CA LEU A 10 23.79 0.10 10.40
C LEU A 10 23.49 -0.46 11.81
N GLN A 11 24.41 -0.30 12.76
CA GLN A 11 24.20 -0.76 14.15
C GLN A 11 23.16 0.07 14.91
N VAL A 12 23.02 1.37 14.62
CA VAL A 12 22.00 2.24 15.24
C VAL A 12 20.59 1.91 14.71
N GLN A 13 20.47 1.52 13.43
CA GLN A 13 19.17 1.14 12.84
C GLN A 13 18.67 -0.25 13.25
N LEU A 14 19.52 -1.08 13.85
CA LEU A 14 19.21 -2.46 14.21
C LEU A 14 18.70 -2.64 15.67
N GLY A 15 18.34 -1.57 16.37
CA GLY A 15 17.60 -1.63 17.63
C GLY A 15 16.17 -2.10 17.38
N LYS A 16 15.66 -3.02 18.21
CA LYS A 16 14.35 -3.72 18.18
C LYS A 16 13.36 -3.13 17.16
N ALA A 17 13.24 -3.77 16.01
CA ALA A 17 12.27 -3.37 15.00
C ALA A 17 10.85 -3.65 15.51
N ASN A 18 10.19 -2.61 15.97
CA ASN A 18 8.78 -2.65 16.28
C ASN A 18 8.05 -2.30 14.98
N LEU A 19 7.47 -3.30 14.29
CA LEU A 19 6.70 -3.06 13.07
C LEU A 19 5.31 -2.58 13.45
N ASN A 20 5.06 -1.29 13.26
CA ASN A 20 3.76 -0.68 13.43
C ASN A 20 3.12 -0.48 12.06
N PHE A 21 2.18 -1.34 11.73
CA PHE A 21 1.53 -1.36 10.43
C PHE A 21 0.45 -0.30 10.27
N GLY A 22 0.29 0.23 9.04
CA GLY A 22 -0.87 1.01 8.60
C GLY A 22 -1.33 0.53 7.23
N LEU A 23 -2.63 0.24 7.07
CA LEU A 23 -3.19 -0.16 5.78
C LEU A 23 -3.60 1.08 4.97
N MET A 24 -3.04 1.21 3.76
CA MET A 24 -3.37 2.22 2.78
C MET A 24 -4.28 1.65 1.69
N ILE A 25 -5.53 2.10 1.62
CA ILE A 25 -6.50 1.72 0.57
C ILE A 25 -6.60 2.87 -0.42
N ILE A 26 -5.97 2.71 -1.58
CA ILE A 26 -5.81 3.78 -2.55
C ILE A 26 -6.99 3.82 -3.53
N ASP A 27 -7.73 4.92 -3.54
CA ASP A 27 -8.67 5.39 -4.55
C ASP A 27 -9.76 4.36 -4.99
N MET A 28 -10.24 3.54 -4.09
CA MET A 28 -11.31 2.58 -4.37
C MET A 28 -12.68 3.27 -4.39
N GLN A 29 -12.84 4.23 -5.31
CA GLN A 29 -13.99 5.13 -5.43
C GLN A 29 -14.97 4.69 -6.53
N ASN A 30 -16.23 5.15 -6.42
CA ASN A 30 -17.27 4.82 -7.39
C ASN A 30 -16.89 5.27 -8.80
N GLY A 31 -16.28 6.44 -8.95
CA GLY A 31 -15.87 6.98 -10.24
C GLY A 31 -14.89 6.08 -11.01
N PHE A 32 -14.04 5.36 -10.29
CA PHE A 32 -13.03 4.49 -10.89
C PHE A 32 -13.50 3.04 -11.04
N VAL A 33 -14.31 2.55 -10.10
CA VAL A 33 -14.60 1.11 -9.97
C VAL A 33 -16.01 0.76 -10.41
N SER A 34 -17.01 1.65 -10.20
CA SER A 34 -18.42 1.29 -10.33
C SER A 34 -18.92 1.43 -11.78
N LYS A 35 -19.96 0.65 -12.12
CA LYS A 35 -20.74 0.91 -13.31
C LYS A 35 -21.37 2.29 -13.19
N ASN A 36 -21.43 3.04 -14.30
CA ASN A 36 -21.86 4.43 -14.38
C ASN A 36 -20.96 5.45 -13.66
N GLY A 37 -19.80 5.05 -13.15
CA GLY A 37 -18.78 5.95 -12.68
C GLY A 37 -18.06 6.67 -13.84
N SER A 38 -17.24 7.67 -13.52
CA SER A 38 -16.54 8.48 -14.53
C SER A 38 -15.71 7.65 -15.50
N TYR A 39 -14.99 6.63 -15.03
CA TYR A 39 -14.19 5.76 -15.89
C TYR A 39 -15.04 4.88 -16.81
N ASP A 40 -16.16 4.37 -16.31
CA ASP A 40 -17.10 3.63 -17.13
C ASP A 40 -17.71 4.52 -18.26
N LYS A 41 -18.05 5.78 -17.95
CA LYS A 41 -18.51 6.78 -18.91
C LYS A 41 -17.45 7.15 -19.96
N LEU A 42 -16.19 7.11 -19.60
CA LEU A 42 -15.05 7.29 -20.51
C LEU A 42 -14.72 6.04 -21.35
N GLY A 43 -15.47 4.94 -21.19
CA GLY A 43 -15.21 3.67 -21.86
C GLY A 43 -13.96 2.94 -21.36
N MET A 44 -13.44 3.30 -20.19
CA MET A 44 -12.26 2.64 -19.61
C MET A 44 -12.63 1.27 -19.04
N ASN A 45 -11.76 0.29 -19.22
CA ASN A 45 -11.97 -1.04 -18.65
C ASN A 45 -11.75 -1.07 -17.13
N THR A 46 -12.84 -1.11 -16.37
CA THR A 46 -12.82 -1.15 -14.90
C THR A 46 -12.91 -2.57 -14.32
N LEU A 47 -12.94 -3.61 -15.15
CA LEU A 47 -13.13 -5.00 -14.69
C LEU A 47 -12.03 -5.46 -13.74
N ASN A 48 -10.77 -5.10 -14.02
CA ASN A 48 -9.66 -5.46 -13.16
C ASN A 48 -9.79 -4.84 -11.76
N TYR A 49 -10.30 -3.59 -11.67
CA TYR A 49 -10.53 -2.90 -10.40
C TYR A 49 -11.65 -3.56 -9.58
N LYS A 50 -12.68 -4.09 -10.25
CA LYS A 50 -13.78 -4.82 -9.59
C LYS A 50 -13.31 -6.17 -9.02
N LYS A 51 -12.41 -6.86 -9.72
CA LYS A 51 -11.91 -8.19 -9.32
C LYS A 51 -11.18 -8.20 -7.97
N ILE A 52 -10.51 -7.11 -7.59
CA ILE A 52 -9.76 -7.03 -6.33
C ILE A 52 -10.61 -6.69 -5.11
N VAL A 53 -11.86 -6.25 -5.29
CA VAL A 53 -12.75 -5.81 -4.20
C VAL A 53 -12.94 -6.89 -3.11
N PRO A 54 -13.20 -8.17 -3.44
CA PRO A 54 -13.30 -9.22 -2.42
C PRO A 54 -12.02 -9.39 -1.59
N THR A 55 -10.85 -9.33 -2.24
CA THR A 55 -9.55 -9.44 -1.55
C THR A 55 -9.31 -8.26 -0.61
N ILE A 56 -9.60 -7.02 -1.07
CA ILE A 56 -9.50 -5.82 -0.23
C ILE A 56 -10.43 -5.92 0.97
N ARG A 57 -11.68 -6.38 0.80
CA ARG A 57 -12.61 -6.59 1.91
C ARG A 57 -12.06 -7.58 2.95
N ASN A 58 -11.46 -8.68 2.50
CA ASN A 58 -10.85 -9.66 3.38
C ASN A 58 -9.59 -9.09 4.09
N LEU A 59 -8.80 -8.26 3.40
CA LEU A 59 -7.66 -7.55 3.97
C LEU A 59 -8.11 -6.56 5.05
N ILE A 60 -9.16 -5.75 4.80
CA ILE A 60 -9.77 -4.85 5.78
C ILE A 60 -10.23 -5.62 7.02
N SER A 61 -10.94 -6.73 6.83
CA SER A 61 -11.43 -7.57 7.93
C SER A 61 -10.29 -8.14 8.75
N PHE A 62 -9.19 -8.52 8.11
CA PHE A 62 -7.98 -8.98 8.78
C PHE A 62 -7.34 -7.83 9.57
N CYS A 63 -7.05 -6.69 8.95
CA CYS A 63 -6.43 -5.56 9.62
C CYS A 63 -7.22 -5.06 10.84
N ARG A 64 -8.56 -5.09 10.76
CA ARG A 64 -9.41 -4.72 11.90
C ARG A 64 -9.32 -5.70 13.07
N ARG A 65 -9.10 -7.00 12.82
CA ARG A 65 -8.88 -7.99 13.90
C ARG A 65 -7.53 -7.86 14.56
N GLU A 66 -6.53 -7.45 13.79
CA GLU A 66 -5.15 -7.23 14.26
C GLU A 66 -4.92 -5.78 14.75
N ASP A 67 -5.99 -5.01 14.94
CA ASP A 67 -5.95 -3.59 15.35
C ASP A 67 -5.00 -2.71 14.49
N ILE A 68 -4.81 -3.07 13.21
CA ILE A 68 -4.02 -2.28 12.25
C ILE A 68 -4.86 -1.09 11.77
N PRO A 69 -4.43 0.16 11.98
CA PRO A 69 -5.12 1.36 11.50
C PRO A 69 -5.28 1.37 9.98
N ILE A 70 -6.44 1.86 9.51
CA ILE A 70 -6.80 1.87 8.09
C ILE A 70 -6.98 3.30 7.60
N PHE A 71 -6.28 3.62 6.51
CA PHE A 71 -6.31 4.90 5.82
C PHE A 71 -6.83 4.69 4.40
N TYR A 72 -7.92 5.34 4.07
CA TYR A 72 -8.48 5.39 2.73
C TYR A 72 -8.03 6.66 2.05
N THR A 73 -7.74 6.62 0.75
CA THR A 73 -7.63 7.84 -0.04
C THR A 73 -8.85 8.01 -0.92
N GLU A 74 -9.32 9.25 -1.02
CA GLU A 74 -10.30 9.69 -2.02
C GLU A 74 -9.62 10.77 -2.87
N ALA A 75 -9.28 10.41 -4.12
CA ALA A 75 -8.82 11.36 -5.13
C ALA A 75 -10.02 12.18 -5.60
N VAL A 76 -10.02 13.47 -5.31
CA VAL A 76 -11.14 14.36 -5.65
C VAL A 76 -10.71 15.50 -6.54
N ARG A 77 -11.68 16.02 -7.30
CA ARG A 77 -11.55 17.25 -8.07
C ARG A 77 -12.53 18.29 -7.54
N GLU A 78 -12.07 19.51 -7.44
CA GLU A 78 -12.95 20.62 -7.07
C GLU A 78 -13.95 20.89 -8.21
N PRO A 79 -15.20 21.24 -7.89
CA PRO A 79 -16.19 21.56 -8.92
C PRO A 79 -15.76 22.67 -9.88
N SER A 80 -14.94 23.61 -9.41
CA SER A 80 -14.39 24.71 -10.20
C SER A 80 -13.23 24.30 -11.12
N GLY A 81 -12.65 23.11 -10.91
CA GLY A 81 -11.46 22.67 -11.63
C GLY A 81 -10.15 23.38 -11.25
N ILE A 82 -10.15 24.21 -10.20
CA ILE A 82 -8.97 24.98 -9.77
C ILE A 82 -7.77 24.10 -9.40
N ASP A 83 -8.01 22.85 -9.04
CA ASP A 83 -7.01 21.86 -8.66
C ASP A 83 -6.41 21.07 -9.84
N LEU A 84 -6.87 21.28 -11.07
CA LEU A 84 -6.44 20.54 -12.27
C LEU A 84 -5.06 20.95 -12.78
N LEU A 85 -4.48 22.05 -12.29
CA LEU A 85 -3.16 22.58 -12.70
C LEU A 85 -3.07 22.92 -14.20
N LEU A 86 -4.19 23.21 -14.87
CA LEU A 86 -4.23 23.46 -16.31
C LEU A 86 -3.39 24.69 -16.74
N ASN A 87 -3.24 25.66 -15.85
CA ASN A 87 -2.43 26.86 -16.09
C ASN A 87 -0.92 26.64 -15.89
N VAL A 88 -0.53 25.51 -15.31
CA VAL A 88 0.86 25.14 -14.99
C VAL A 88 1.40 24.13 -15.99
N HIS A 89 0.59 23.12 -16.32
CA HIS A 89 0.97 22.10 -17.29
C HIS A 89 0.86 22.64 -18.73
N GLN A 90 1.97 22.87 -19.36
CA GLN A 90 2.04 23.25 -20.77
C GLN A 90 1.86 22.06 -21.71
N ILE A 91 2.17 20.85 -21.24
CA ILE A 91 2.04 19.60 -21.99
C ILE A 91 1.27 18.61 -21.13
N LEU A 92 0.12 18.15 -21.61
CA LEU A 92 -0.65 17.09 -20.99
C LEU A 92 -0.41 15.75 -21.71
N PRO A 93 -0.08 14.67 -20.98
CA PRO A 93 -0.10 13.33 -21.57
C PRO A 93 -1.51 12.98 -22.06
N ARG A 94 -1.61 12.28 -23.19
CA ARG A 94 -2.88 11.92 -23.86
C ARG A 94 -3.95 11.39 -22.89
N THR A 95 -3.60 10.49 -21.99
CA THR A 95 -4.54 9.92 -21.04
C THR A 95 -5.05 10.93 -20.00
N ARG A 96 -4.26 11.96 -19.67
CA ARG A 96 -4.69 13.07 -18.79
C ARG A 96 -5.65 13.98 -19.51
N GLU A 97 -5.37 14.32 -20.74
CA GLU A 97 -6.23 15.12 -21.60
C GLU A 97 -7.59 14.45 -21.82
N GLU A 98 -7.62 13.16 -22.12
CA GLU A 98 -8.86 12.42 -22.27
C GLU A 98 -9.72 12.38 -21.00
N ARG A 99 -9.09 12.34 -19.84
CA ARG A 99 -9.78 12.39 -18.54
C ARG A 99 -10.45 13.73 -18.25
N LEU A 100 -10.09 14.81 -18.94
CA LEU A 100 -10.76 16.09 -18.79
C LEU A 100 -12.14 16.16 -19.46
N LYS A 101 -12.47 15.20 -20.34
CA LYS A 101 -13.75 15.15 -21.05
C LYS A 101 -14.94 14.81 -20.14
N VAL A 102 -14.69 14.22 -18.98
CA VAL A 102 -15.74 13.86 -18.01
C VAL A 102 -15.26 14.31 -16.62
N PRO A 103 -16.11 14.97 -15.82
CA PRO A 103 -15.80 15.28 -14.44
C PRO A 103 -15.56 14.00 -13.64
N ILE A 104 -14.32 13.79 -13.17
CA ILE A 104 -13.90 12.58 -12.46
C ILE A 104 -13.86 12.85 -10.97
N CYS A 105 -14.56 12.05 -10.16
CA CYS A 105 -14.50 12.07 -8.71
C CYS A 105 -14.65 13.48 -8.12
N VAL A 106 -15.62 14.25 -8.61
CA VAL A 106 -15.88 15.61 -8.13
C VAL A 106 -16.25 15.56 -6.64
N ARG A 107 -15.68 16.44 -5.85
CA ARG A 107 -15.91 16.53 -4.41
C ARG A 107 -17.40 16.65 -4.09
N GLY A 108 -17.86 15.90 -3.10
CA GLY A 108 -19.26 15.88 -2.68
C GLY A 108 -20.18 14.99 -3.49
N THR A 109 -19.76 14.51 -4.67
CA THR A 109 -20.57 13.60 -5.50
C THR A 109 -20.44 12.14 -5.10
N TRP A 110 -21.38 11.31 -5.54
CA TRP A 110 -21.30 9.84 -5.41
C TRP A 110 -20.02 9.29 -6.04
N ASP A 111 -19.62 9.83 -7.17
CA ASP A 111 -18.46 9.45 -7.95
C ASP A 111 -17.16 9.54 -7.13
N GLY A 112 -17.03 10.60 -6.33
CA GLY A 112 -15.89 10.84 -5.43
C GLY A 112 -15.86 9.98 -4.17
N LYS A 113 -16.90 9.19 -3.86
CA LYS A 113 -16.98 8.40 -2.64
C LYS A 113 -16.41 6.99 -2.81
N THR A 114 -15.81 6.47 -1.75
CA THR A 114 -15.40 5.07 -1.67
C THR A 114 -16.59 4.12 -1.95
N ILE A 115 -16.35 3.03 -2.67
CA ILE A 115 -17.38 2.04 -3.04
C ILE A 115 -18.05 1.41 -1.81
N LYS A 116 -19.36 1.10 -1.90
CA LYS A 116 -20.17 0.59 -0.78
C LYS A 116 -19.60 -0.69 -0.15
N GLN A 117 -19.00 -1.58 -0.94
CA GLN A 117 -18.53 -2.89 -0.52
C GLN A 117 -17.39 -2.86 0.51
N ILE A 118 -16.65 -1.74 0.56
CA ILE A 118 -15.52 -1.51 1.47
C ILE A 118 -15.61 -0.14 2.13
N LYS A 119 -16.83 0.35 2.35
CA LYS A 119 -17.08 1.67 2.95
C LYS A 119 -16.30 1.86 4.26
N PRO A 120 -15.62 3.01 4.44
CA PRO A 120 -14.96 3.36 5.69
C PRO A 120 -15.95 3.39 6.87
N THR A 121 -15.46 3.02 8.05
CA THR A 121 -16.15 3.15 9.34
C THR A 121 -15.67 4.39 10.09
N ARG A 122 -16.27 4.71 11.24
CA ARG A 122 -15.83 5.84 12.09
C ARG A 122 -14.43 5.68 12.68
N ARG A 123 -13.87 4.44 12.67
CA ARG A 123 -12.51 4.15 13.15
C ARG A 123 -11.44 4.33 12.06
N ASP A 124 -11.86 4.43 10.80
CA ASP A 124 -10.96 4.54 9.67
C ASP A 124 -10.71 6.01 9.32
N HIS A 125 -9.57 6.29 8.72
CA HIS A 125 -9.17 7.63 8.32
C HIS A 125 -9.36 7.82 6.81
N ILE A 126 -9.89 8.98 6.39
CA ILE A 126 -10.08 9.31 4.97
C ILE A 126 -9.18 10.48 4.63
N ILE A 127 -8.24 10.26 3.72
CA ILE A 127 -7.32 11.26 3.18
C ILE A 127 -7.87 11.76 1.85
N ILE A 128 -8.20 13.03 1.81
CA ILE A 128 -8.60 13.69 0.57
C ILE A 128 -7.35 14.15 -0.17
N LYS A 129 -7.13 13.66 -1.38
CA LYS A 129 -5.98 14.03 -2.18
C LYS A 129 -6.37 14.60 -3.54
N ARG A 130 -5.51 15.44 -4.11
CA ARG A 130 -5.67 16.09 -5.42
C ARG A 130 -4.57 15.72 -6.40
N ARG A 131 -3.57 14.95 -5.92
CA ARG A 131 -2.43 14.46 -6.71
C ARG A 131 -2.42 12.95 -6.73
N ASP A 132 -1.54 12.35 -7.52
CA ASP A 132 -1.43 10.89 -7.60
C ASP A 132 -0.95 10.31 -6.26
N SER A 133 0.02 10.96 -5.62
CA SER A 133 0.49 10.56 -4.30
C SER A 133 -0.51 10.89 -3.19
N ALA A 134 -0.66 9.95 -2.26
CA ALA A 134 -1.40 10.16 -1.02
C ALA A 134 -0.69 11.10 -0.03
N PHE A 135 0.60 11.35 -0.21
CA PHE A 135 1.40 12.22 0.65
C PHE A 135 1.44 13.67 0.18
N GLN A 136 1.26 13.89 -1.14
CA GLN A 136 1.38 15.20 -1.74
C GLN A 136 0.20 16.08 -1.35
N ASP A 137 0.50 17.20 -0.66
CA ASP A 137 -0.47 18.22 -0.24
C ASP A 137 -1.62 17.63 0.62
N THR A 138 -1.28 16.67 1.53
CA THR A 138 -2.24 16.05 2.45
C THR A 138 -1.69 15.97 3.87
N GLU A 139 -2.56 15.70 4.83
CA GLU A 139 -2.24 15.48 6.24
C GLU A 139 -1.76 14.07 6.56
N LEU A 140 -1.67 13.17 5.57
CA LEU A 140 -1.36 11.75 5.79
C LEU A 140 -0.08 11.54 6.62
N ARG A 141 1.01 12.24 6.28
CA ARG A 141 2.28 12.09 6.99
C ARG A 141 2.16 12.41 8.47
N VAL A 142 1.45 13.50 8.81
CA VAL A 142 1.22 13.92 10.20
C VAL A 142 0.43 12.86 10.95
N TRP A 143 -0.62 12.28 10.34
CA TRP A 143 -1.45 11.27 10.98
C TRP A 143 -0.69 9.97 11.20
N LEU A 144 0.06 9.49 10.21
CA LEU A 144 0.90 8.29 10.36
C LEU A 144 1.93 8.44 11.49
N GLN A 145 2.58 9.59 11.56
CA GLN A 145 3.55 9.88 12.62
C GLN A 145 2.89 9.97 14.00
N SER A 146 1.69 10.58 14.10
CA SER A 146 0.96 10.71 15.38
C SER A 146 0.61 9.37 16.00
N VAL A 147 0.36 8.35 15.18
CA VAL A 147 0.03 6.99 15.65
C VAL A 147 1.24 6.03 15.59
N GLY A 148 2.43 6.55 15.29
CA GLY A 148 3.68 5.78 15.32
C GLY A 148 3.81 4.72 14.23
N ILE A 149 3.11 4.86 13.09
CA ILE A 149 3.24 3.95 11.96
C ILE A 149 4.63 4.08 11.33
N ASN A 150 5.25 2.94 11.05
CA ASN A 150 6.55 2.87 10.35
C ASN A 150 6.53 1.92 9.14
N THR A 151 5.48 1.12 8.98
CA THR A 151 5.34 0.15 7.89
C THR A 151 3.98 0.30 7.23
N LEU A 152 3.96 0.55 5.92
CA LEU A 152 2.76 0.81 5.13
C LEU A 152 2.42 -0.38 4.24
N ILE A 153 1.17 -0.83 4.36
CA ILE A 153 0.60 -1.89 3.52
C ILE A 153 -0.25 -1.22 2.45
N PHE A 154 0.12 -1.39 1.19
CA PHE A 154 -0.57 -0.76 0.06
C PHE A 154 -1.49 -1.73 -0.66
N CYS A 155 -2.71 -1.27 -0.96
CA CYS A 155 -3.67 -1.91 -1.85
C CYS A 155 -4.50 -0.85 -2.60
N GLY A 156 -5.35 -1.27 -3.55
CA GLY A 156 -6.23 -0.35 -4.30
C GLY A 156 -5.76 -0.10 -5.73
N ILE A 157 -6.04 1.08 -6.28
CA ILE A 157 -5.86 1.42 -7.69
C ILE A 157 -5.30 2.83 -7.93
N ASP A 158 -4.82 3.16 -9.13
CA ASP A 158 -4.23 2.26 -10.12
C ASP A 158 -2.84 1.86 -9.64
N THR A 159 -2.49 0.57 -9.78
CA THR A 159 -1.20 0.05 -9.29
C THR A 159 -0.03 0.86 -9.79
N SER A 160 -0.03 1.22 -11.08
CA SER A 160 1.07 1.91 -11.76
C SER A 160 1.03 3.44 -11.64
N ILE A 161 0.01 4.00 -10.99
CA ILE A 161 -0.16 5.44 -10.86
C ILE A 161 -0.25 5.80 -9.37
N CYS A 162 -1.45 5.87 -8.80
CA CYS A 162 -1.65 6.36 -7.45
C CYS A 162 -1.03 5.45 -6.38
N VAL A 163 -1.11 4.12 -6.55
CA VAL A 163 -0.51 3.16 -5.62
C VAL A 163 1.00 3.26 -5.67
N GLU A 164 1.63 3.15 -6.85
CA GLU A 164 3.09 3.21 -6.99
C GLU A 164 3.64 4.56 -6.55
N THR A 165 3.01 5.69 -6.95
CA THR A 165 3.47 7.03 -6.56
C THR A 165 3.41 7.20 -5.05
N SER A 166 2.30 6.82 -4.41
CA SER A 166 2.18 6.90 -2.94
C SER A 166 3.18 5.99 -2.22
N LEU A 167 3.40 4.78 -2.74
CA LEU A 167 4.35 3.83 -2.20
C LEU A 167 5.78 4.36 -2.25
N ARG A 168 6.19 4.93 -3.38
CA ARG A 168 7.53 5.54 -3.54
C ARG A 168 7.75 6.72 -2.60
N ASP A 169 6.74 7.59 -2.47
CA ASP A 169 6.82 8.72 -1.54
C ASP A 169 6.90 8.22 -0.09
N GLY A 170 6.10 7.20 0.28
CA GLY A 170 6.21 6.56 1.60
C GLY A 170 7.60 6.01 1.86
N PHE A 171 8.18 5.28 0.91
CA PHE A 171 9.54 4.76 1.00
C PHE A 171 10.58 5.89 1.17
N ASN A 172 10.49 6.94 0.35
CA ASN A 172 11.41 8.09 0.44
C ASN A 172 11.26 8.88 1.74
N LEU A 173 10.11 8.80 2.40
CA LEU A 173 9.86 9.38 3.74
C LEU A 173 10.32 8.47 4.89
N GLY A 174 10.88 7.29 4.58
CA GLY A 174 11.47 6.37 5.56
C GLY A 174 10.52 5.29 6.07
N TYR A 175 9.36 5.10 5.46
CA TYR A 175 8.47 3.98 5.77
C TYR A 175 8.94 2.69 5.09
N ASP A 176 8.86 1.57 5.79
CA ASP A 176 8.86 0.26 5.13
C ASP A 176 7.57 0.08 4.35
N VAL A 177 7.64 -0.56 3.18
CA VAL A 177 6.48 -0.69 2.29
C VAL A 177 6.21 -2.13 1.88
N ILE A 178 4.94 -2.51 1.91
CA ILE A 178 4.42 -3.83 1.53
C ILE A 178 3.29 -3.61 0.52
N LEU A 179 3.41 -4.19 -0.66
CA LEU A 179 2.36 -4.16 -1.68
C LEU A 179 1.63 -5.50 -1.73
N ILE A 180 0.30 -5.48 -1.55
CA ILE A 180 -0.54 -6.68 -1.64
C ILE A 180 -0.96 -6.89 -3.09
N SER A 181 -0.28 -7.80 -3.77
CA SER A 181 -0.39 -8.00 -5.22
C SER A 181 -1.80 -8.39 -5.69
N ASP A 182 -2.50 -9.23 -4.96
CA ASP A 182 -3.87 -9.66 -5.27
C ASP A 182 -4.95 -8.69 -4.75
N ALA A 183 -4.55 -7.58 -4.12
CA ALA A 183 -5.41 -6.49 -3.67
C ALA A 183 -5.11 -5.17 -4.38
N THR A 184 -4.34 -5.17 -5.48
CA THR A 184 -4.10 -4.01 -6.33
C THR A 184 -4.31 -4.36 -7.80
N ALA A 185 -4.68 -3.39 -8.61
CA ALA A 185 -4.93 -3.60 -10.04
C ALA A 185 -4.59 -2.37 -10.88
N SER A 186 -4.23 -2.62 -12.14
CA SER A 186 -4.06 -1.59 -13.15
C SER A 186 -4.99 -1.83 -14.34
N GLY A 187 -5.34 -0.77 -15.06
CA GLY A 187 -6.10 -0.87 -16.30
C GLY A 187 -5.31 -1.60 -17.40
N ILE A 188 -3.98 -1.55 -17.35
CA ILE A 188 -3.07 -2.18 -18.31
C ILE A 188 -2.22 -3.22 -17.60
N LYS A 189 -2.33 -4.49 -18.02
CA LYS A 189 -1.63 -5.63 -17.41
C LYS A 189 -0.11 -5.42 -17.32
N LYS A 190 0.53 -4.98 -18.40
CA LYS A 190 1.97 -4.72 -18.44
C LYS A 190 2.41 -3.71 -17.38
N HIS A 191 1.62 -2.65 -17.16
CA HIS A 191 1.94 -1.63 -16.15
C HIS A 191 1.85 -2.22 -14.73
N TYR A 192 0.84 -3.04 -14.47
CA TYR A 192 0.72 -3.77 -13.20
C TYR A 192 1.96 -4.66 -12.96
N GLU A 193 2.32 -5.52 -13.90
CA GLU A 193 3.45 -6.45 -13.78
C GLU A 193 4.77 -5.71 -13.53
N THR A 194 5.06 -4.67 -14.33
CA THR A 194 6.27 -3.87 -14.21
C THR A 194 6.35 -3.11 -12.89
N THR A 195 5.20 -2.65 -12.35
CA THR A 195 5.17 -2.02 -11.04
C THR A 195 5.50 -3.03 -9.93
N LEU A 196 4.94 -4.24 -9.98
CA LEU A 196 5.27 -5.29 -8.98
C LEU A 196 6.76 -5.63 -9.00
N GLU A 197 7.38 -5.72 -10.17
CA GLU A 197 8.82 -5.96 -10.33
C GLU A 197 9.62 -4.82 -9.69
N ARG A 198 9.36 -3.56 -10.08
CA ARG A 198 10.05 -2.40 -9.51
C ARG A 198 9.92 -2.28 -8.01
N VAL A 199 8.71 -2.52 -7.47
CA VAL A 199 8.50 -2.47 -6.01
C VAL A 199 9.32 -3.54 -5.31
N ARG A 200 9.35 -4.76 -5.86
CA ARG A 200 10.11 -5.87 -5.32
C ARG A 200 11.61 -5.63 -5.32
N ASP A 201 12.10 -5.02 -6.39
CA ASP A 201 13.54 -4.86 -6.59
C ASP A 201 14.12 -3.65 -5.86
N TYR A 202 13.33 -2.58 -5.67
CA TYR A 202 13.87 -1.29 -5.22
C TYR A 202 13.21 -0.69 -3.98
N TYR A 203 11.99 -1.10 -3.62
CA TYR A 203 11.25 -0.38 -2.58
C TYR A 203 10.84 -1.23 -1.39
N GLY A 204 10.41 -2.48 -1.58
CA GLY A 204 9.91 -3.26 -0.46
C GLY A 204 9.38 -4.64 -0.81
N ILE A 205 8.44 -5.13 -0.02
CA ILE A 205 7.88 -6.46 -0.16
C ILE A 205 6.67 -6.43 -1.10
N VAL A 206 6.63 -7.38 -2.05
CA VAL A 206 5.45 -7.70 -2.83
C VAL A 206 4.99 -9.10 -2.42
N THR A 207 3.80 -9.19 -1.83
CA THR A 207 3.19 -10.44 -1.39
C THR A 207 1.70 -10.45 -1.70
N ASN A 208 1.03 -11.60 -1.61
CA ASN A 208 -0.42 -11.67 -1.66
C ASN A 208 -1.03 -11.60 -0.24
N LEU A 209 -2.35 -11.50 -0.15
CA LEU A 209 -3.05 -11.43 1.14
C LEU A 209 -2.71 -12.60 2.06
N GLN A 210 -2.57 -13.81 1.53
CA GLN A 210 -2.25 -14.98 2.36
C GLN A 210 -0.82 -14.93 2.91
N GLY A 211 0.14 -14.52 2.09
CA GLY A 211 1.53 -14.30 2.52
C GLY A 211 1.63 -13.22 3.59
N PHE A 212 0.89 -12.11 3.42
CA PHE A 212 0.81 -11.06 4.43
C PHE A 212 0.26 -11.57 5.77
N LYS A 213 -0.85 -12.32 5.77
CA LYS A 213 -1.41 -12.91 6.99
C LYS A 213 -0.43 -13.85 7.69
N LYS A 214 0.31 -14.68 6.93
CA LYS A 214 1.36 -15.54 7.48
C LYS A 214 2.48 -14.72 8.12
N MET A 215 2.88 -13.61 7.50
CA MET A 215 3.91 -12.71 8.02
C MET A 215 3.49 -12.10 9.37
N VAL A 216 2.27 -11.59 9.49
CA VAL A 216 1.75 -11.01 10.74
C VAL A 216 1.66 -12.08 11.83
N GLY A 217 1.07 -13.25 11.56
CA GLY A 217 0.99 -14.35 12.53
C GLY A 217 2.36 -14.85 12.99
N LEU A 218 3.37 -14.81 12.13
CA LEU A 218 4.75 -15.15 12.50
C LEU A 218 5.34 -14.12 13.45
N LEU A 219 5.11 -12.83 13.21
CA LEU A 219 5.55 -11.75 14.11
C LEU A 219 4.94 -11.91 15.51
N GLU A 220 3.67 -12.26 15.62
CA GLU A 220 2.99 -12.52 16.89
C GLU A 220 3.62 -13.71 17.64
N HIS A 221 3.93 -14.78 16.95
CA HIS A 221 4.61 -15.94 17.54
C HIS A 221 6.01 -15.60 18.08
N ILE A 222 6.75 -14.76 17.34
CA ILE A 222 8.09 -14.31 17.75
C ILE A 222 8.00 -13.40 18.99
N THR A 223 7.08 -12.44 18.97
CA THR A 223 6.92 -11.48 20.09
C THR A 223 6.37 -12.13 21.35
N SER A 224 5.54 -13.19 21.23
CA SER A 224 5.01 -13.96 22.35
C SER A 224 5.97 -15.02 22.89
N GLY A 225 7.18 -15.18 22.34
CA GLY A 225 8.16 -16.20 22.76
C GLY A 225 7.80 -17.64 22.40
N LYS A 226 6.75 -17.86 21.61
CA LYS A 226 6.31 -19.18 21.13
C LYS A 226 7.04 -19.53 19.83
N THR A 227 8.26 -20.04 19.94
CA THR A 227 9.08 -20.46 18.79
C THR A 227 8.63 -21.81 18.24
N LYS A 228 7.79 -21.83 17.22
CA LYS A 228 7.74 -22.89 16.21
C LYS A 228 7.53 -22.24 14.85
N TYR A 229 8.63 -21.97 14.15
CA TYR A 229 8.62 -21.46 12.79
C TYR A 229 8.90 -22.61 11.82
N ASP A 230 8.05 -22.78 10.81
CA ASP A 230 8.29 -23.67 9.67
C ASP A 230 8.84 -22.85 8.50
N ASP A 231 10.07 -23.17 8.06
CA ASP A 231 10.85 -22.49 7.01
C ASP A 231 10.30 -22.74 5.58
N SER A 232 9.13 -23.36 5.43
CA SER A 232 8.48 -23.57 4.13
C SER A 232 7.80 -22.32 3.57
N SER A 233 7.81 -21.21 4.30
CA SER A 233 7.25 -19.94 3.90
C SER A 233 8.22 -19.11 3.06
N ASP A 234 7.68 -18.27 2.18
CA ASP A 234 8.34 -17.41 1.23
C ASP A 234 9.69 -16.84 1.75
N LYS A 235 10.79 -17.21 1.08
CA LYS A 235 12.17 -16.81 1.41
C LYS A 235 12.33 -15.31 1.67
N ARG A 236 11.55 -14.46 0.98
CA ARG A 236 11.58 -13.00 1.13
C ARG A 236 10.97 -12.51 2.43
N ILE A 237 9.94 -13.18 2.92
CA ILE A 237 9.38 -12.89 4.25
C ILE A 237 10.42 -13.23 5.31
N SER A 238 11.09 -14.36 5.18
CA SER A 238 12.19 -14.76 6.08
C SER A 238 13.34 -13.76 6.05
N GLU A 239 13.77 -13.33 4.87
CA GLU A 239 14.83 -12.32 4.68
C GLU A 239 14.43 -10.95 5.25
N PHE A 240 13.17 -10.54 5.08
CA PHE A 240 12.64 -9.32 5.69
C PHE A 240 12.68 -9.40 7.22
N LEU A 241 12.16 -10.47 7.80
CA LEU A 241 12.14 -10.68 9.24
C LEU A 241 13.55 -10.78 9.83
N GLU A 242 14.50 -11.41 9.12
CA GLU A 242 15.90 -11.49 9.50
C GLU A 242 16.58 -10.12 9.44
N ARG A 243 16.36 -9.36 8.37
CA ARG A 243 16.89 -8.00 8.17
C ARG A 243 16.47 -7.07 9.29
N HIS A 244 15.22 -7.18 9.74
CA HIS A 244 14.69 -6.38 10.85
C HIS A 244 14.97 -6.98 12.24
N LYS A 245 15.85 -8.01 12.32
CA LYS A 245 16.19 -8.73 13.58
C LYS A 245 14.98 -9.29 14.34
N LEU A 246 13.87 -9.53 13.63
CA LEU A 246 12.66 -10.11 14.19
C LEU A 246 12.80 -11.62 14.36
N ILE A 247 13.69 -12.25 13.59
CA ILE A 247 14.07 -13.66 13.72
C ILE A 247 15.59 -13.82 13.60
N ASP A 248 16.16 -14.76 14.35
CA ASP A 248 17.51 -15.27 14.14
C ASP A 248 17.43 -16.63 13.47
N VAL A 249 17.48 -16.64 12.12
CA VAL A 249 17.40 -17.87 11.30
C VAL A 249 18.52 -18.86 11.65
N ARG A 250 19.67 -18.39 12.18
CA ARG A 250 20.78 -19.28 12.60
C ARG A 250 20.40 -20.09 13.84
N LYS A 251 19.64 -19.50 14.79
CA LYS A 251 19.12 -20.25 15.95
C LYS A 251 18.07 -21.26 15.54
N LEU A 252 17.22 -20.94 14.56
CA LEU A 252 16.20 -21.85 14.03
C LEU A 252 16.82 -23.06 13.31
N LYS A 253 17.92 -22.87 12.54
CA LYS A 253 18.64 -23.97 11.88
C LYS A 253 19.38 -24.88 12.86
N ARG A 254 19.83 -24.37 14.03
CA ARG A 254 20.49 -25.18 15.07
C ARG A 254 19.51 -26.07 15.82
N SER A 255 18.28 -25.62 16.09
CA SER A 255 17.27 -26.44 16.75
C SER A 255 16.78 -27.62 15.88
N ARG A 256 16.84 -27.53 14.54
CA ARG A 256 16.55 -28.66 13.63
C ARG A 256 17.65 -29.74 13.65
N LYS A 257 18.92 -29.39 13.90
CA LYS A 257 20.03 -30.37 13.97
C LYS A 257 20.08 -31.14 15.30
N GLN A 258 19.34 -30.72 16.32
CA GLN A 258 19.25 -31.41 17.62
C GLN A 258 18.03 -32.34 17.74
N LEU A 259 17.18 -32.43 16.69
CA LEU A 259 15.95 -33.23 16.65
C LEU A 259 16.01 -34.36 15.60
N VAL A 260 17.22 -34.68 15.06
CA VAL A 260 17.49 -35.85 14.19
C VAL A 260 18.46 -36.78 14.88
#